data_b5ae6b181ea7eb167f4ab718fd3a39fe
#
_entry.id   b5ae6b181ea7eb167f4ab718fd3a39fe
#
_cell.length_a   1.000
_cell.length_b   1.000
_cell.length_c   1.000
_cell.angle_alpha   90.00
_cell.angle_beta   90.00
_cell.angle_gamma   90.00
#
_symmetry.space_group_name_H-M   'P 1'
#
loop_
_entity.id
_entity.type
_entity.pdbx_description
1 polymer ?
#
loop_
_entity_poly.entity_id
_entity_poly.type
_entity_poly.pdbx_seq_one_letter_code
_entity_poly.pdbx_strand_id
1 'polypeptide(L)'
;MDFVKKILHQISRKSEAVSQITFDEDYNVPDARPDVGRMIQKKGEVTIGDVQISEGKARVFGGLTFHLLYVSDGERRRICQLSGELPIDETIHLDGLTGGDKVCITWEVEDLNLQLINSRKLGVRAIVTQHAWIEEQSDLD
;
A
#
# COMPACT_ATOMS: atom_id res chain seq x y z
N MET A 1 4.33 20.58 -17.40
CA MET A 1 3.93 20.60 -15.98
C MET A 1 4.87 19.83 -15.07
N ASP A 2 5.51 18.79 -15.57
CA ASP A 2 6.48 18.02 -14.79
C ASP A 2 7.68 18.85 -14.33
N PHE A 3 8.05 19.84 -15.11
CA PHE A 3 9.16 20.72 -14.80
C PHE A 3 8.89 21.59 -13.56
N VAL A 4 7.71 22.18 -13.48
CA VAL A 4 7.31 23.02 -12.34
C VAL A 4 7.20 22.16 -11.08
N LYS A 5 6.62 20.98 -11.20
CA LYS A 5 6.48 20.04 -10.11
C LYS A 5 7.84 19.59 -9.59
N LYS A 6 8.80 19.36 -10.47
CA LYS A 6 10.15 18.96 -10.10
C LYS A 6 10.89 20.08 -9.36
N ILE A 7 10.73 21.34 -9.78
CA ILE A 7 11.33 22.47 -9.10
C ILE A 7 10.75 22.64 -7.69
N LEU A 8 9.44 22.54 -7.54
CA LEU A 8 8.79 22.61 -6.23
C LEU A 8 9.29 21.53 -5.29
N HIS A 9 9.50 20.32 -5.81
CA HIS A 9 10.05 19.22 -5.02
C HIS A 9 11.47 19.50 -4.53
N GLN A 10 12.30 20.08 -5.39
CA GLN A 10 13.69 20.41 -5.02
C GLN A 10 13.76 21.49 -3.95
N ILE A 11 12.83 22.44 -3.96
CA ILE A 11 12.79 23.53 -2.99
C ILE A 11 12.24 23.09 -1.65
N SER A 12 11.23 22.20 -1.65
CA SER A 12 10.49 21.84 -0.44
C SER A 12 10.99 20.58 0.27
N ARG A 13 11.88 19.81 -0.34
CA ARG A 13 12.35 18.55 0.23
C ARG A 13 13.71 18.69 0.89
N LYS A 14 13.76 18.38 2.17
CA LYS A 14 15.00 18.34 2.96
C LYS A 14 15.74 17.02 2.79
N SER A 15 15.00 15.92 2.76
CA SER A 15 15.51 14.57 2.58
C SER A 15 14.41 13.72 1.97
N GLU A 16 14.80 12.70 1.21
CA GLU A 16 13.82 11.78 0.64
C GLU A 16 14.35 10.36 0.58
N ALA A 17 13.44 9.41 0.61
CA ALA A 17 13.74 8.00 0.51
C ALA A 17 12.66 7.30 -0.32
N VAL A 18 13.10 6.36 -1.14
CA VAL A 18 12.20 5.51 -1.92
C VAL A 18 12.50 4.07 -1.56
N SER A 19 11.48 3.31 -1.25
CA SER A 19 11.63 1.88 -0.96
C SER A 19 10.45 1.10 -1.51
N GLN A 20 10.66 -0.21 -1.62
CA GLN A 20 9.61 -1.13 -2.08
C GLN A 20 9.26 -2.10 -0.98
N ILE A 21 7.98 -2.37 -0.87
CA ILE A 21 7.45 -3.40 0.02
C ILE A 21 6.91 -4.51 -0.86
N THR A 22 7.37 -5.74 -0.60
CA THR A 22 6.91 -6.92 -1.31
C THR A 22 6.02 -7.73 -0.39
N PHE A 23 4.82 -8.03 -0.86
CA PHE A 23 3.88 -8.89 -0.16
C PHE A 23 3.83 -10.24 -0.87
N ASP A 24 3.86 -11.31 -0.08
CA ASP A 24 3.71 -12.68 -0.59
C ASP A 24 3.04 -13.47 0.53
N GLU A 25 1.71 -13.39 0.59
CA GLU A 25 0.93 -13.93 1.67
C GLU A 25 -0.21 -14.82 1.15
N ASP A 26 -0.58 -15.79 1.95
CA ASP A 26 -1.78 -16.58 1.69
C ASP A 26 -2.96 -15.95 2.45
N TYR A 27 -4.10 -15.93 1.79
CA TYR A 27 -5.32 -15.37 2.37
C TYR A 27 -6.45 -16.39 2.29
N ASN A 28 -7.02 -16.70 3.45
CA ASN A 28 -8.15 -17.63 3.52
C ASN A 28 -9.46 -16.91 3.25
N VAL A 29 -10.25 -17.48 2.35
CA VAL A 29 -11.58 -16.94 2.05
C VAL A 29 -12.45 -17.06 3.30
N PRO A 30 -13.07 -15.95 3.79
CA PRO A 30 -13.91 -16.01 4.98
C PRO A 30 -15.07 -16.99 4.82
N ASP A 31 -15.45 -17.63 5.93
CA ASP A 31 -16.51 -18.65 5.92
C ASP A 31 -17.83 -18.12 5.38
N ALA A 32 -18.11 -16.83 5.56
CA ALA A 32 -19.32 -16.21 5.08
C ALA A 32 -19.36 -16.00 3.55
N ARG A 33 -18.26 -16.23 2.87
CA ARG A 33 -18.17 -16.04 1.43
C ARG A 33 -18.18 -17.37 0.70
N PRO A 34 -18.82 -17.43 -0.48
CA PRO A 34 -18.81 -18.66 -1.31
C PRO A 34 -17.40 -18.99 -1.81
N ASP A 35 -17.22 -20.24 -2.21
CA ASP A 35 -15.99 -20.68 -2.84
C ASP A 35 -15.71 -19.88 -4.11
N VAL A 36 -14.43 -19.60 -4.34
CA VAL A 36 -14.00 -18.85 -5.51
C VAL A 36 -13.87 -19.79 -6.69
N GLY A 37 -14.67 -19.57 -7.72
CA GLY A 37 -14.59 -20.33 -8.97
C GLY A 37 -13.68 -19.66 -9.98
N ARG A 38 -13.94 -18.39 -10.27
CA ARG A 38 -13.15 -17.64 -11.24
C ARG A 38 -13.04 -16.18 -10.84
N MET A 39 -11.84 -15.64 -10.88
CA MET A 39 -11.59 -14.23 -10.61
C MET A 39 -11.88 -13.39 -11.85
N ILE A 40 -12.65 -12.31 -11.66
CA ILE A 40 -13.03 -11.40 -12.75
C ILE A 40 -12.16 -10.15 -12.73
N GLN A 41 -12.03 -9.52 -11.57
CA GLN A 41 -11.35 -8.23 -11.43
C GLN A 41 -10.70 -8.12 -10.06
N LYS A 42 -9.56 -7.48 -10.02
CA LYS A 42 -8.82 -7.21 -8.78
C LYS A 42 -8.42 -5.76 -8.72
N LYS A 43 -8.34 -5.24 -7.51
CA LYS A 43 -7.91 -3.87 -7.24
C LYS A 43 -7.20 -3.84 -5.90
N GLY A 44 -6.12 -3.06 -5.83
CA GLY A 44 -5.40 -2.84 -4.59
C GLY A 44 -5.30 -1.37 -4.27
N GLU A 45 -5.37 -1.05 -2.98
CA GLU A 45 -5.16 0.31 -2.51
C GLU A 45 -4.46 0.29 -1.16
N VAL A 46 -3.65 1.33 -0.91
CA VAL A 46 -2.91 1.47 0.34
C VAL A 46 -3.57 2.54 1.18
N THR A 47 -3.79 2.20 2.45
CA THR A 47 -4.29 3.14 3.45
C THR A 47 -3.24 3.30 4.53
N ILE A 48 -2.86 4.54 4.82
CA ILE A 48 -1.92 4.87 5.89
C ILE A 48 -2.73 5.14 7.16
N GLY A 49 -2.43 4.41 8.23
CA GLY A 49 -3.10 4.58 9.51
C GLY A 49 -2.37 5.54 10.45
N ASP A 50 -1.07 5.36 10.62
CA ASP A 50 -0.28 6.15 11.57
C ASP A 50 1.16 6.24 11.13
N VAL A 51 1.81 7.35 11.48
CA VAL A 51 3.23 7.57 11.23
C VAL A 51 3.87 8.05 12.53
N GLN A 52 4.83 7.28 13.03
CA GLN A 52 5.58 7.61 14.24
C GLN A 52 6.96 8.10 13.87
N ILE A 53 7.25 9.35 14.19
CA ILE A 53 8.52 9.98 13.85
C ILE A 53 9.46 9.89 15.05
N SER A 54 10.68 9.44 14.79
CA SER A 54 11.78 9.49 15.74
C SER A 54 13.01 10.01 15.01
N GLU A 55 14.11 10.18 15.73
CA GLU A 55 15.30 10.76 15.13
C GLU A 55 15.84 9.89 13.99
N GLY A 56 15.85 10.45 12.80
CA GLY A 56 16.39 9.81 11.61
C GLY A 56 15.51 8.75 10.97
N LYS A 57 14.29 8.52 11.49
CA LYS A 57 13.43 7.47 10.94
C LYS A 57 11.94 7.74 11.20
N ALA A 58 11.13 7.23 10.28
CA ALA A 58 9.67 7.26 10.41
C ALA A 58 9.15 5.83 10.32
N ARG A 59 8.37 5.42 11.32
CA ARG A 59 7.71 4.13 11.31
C ARG A 59 6.29 4.31 10.84
N VAL A 60 5.93 3.59 9.77
CA VAL A 60 4.66 3.76 9.09
C VAL A 60 3.80 2.52 9.28
N PHE A 61 2.58 2.74 9.75
CA PHE A 61 1.57 1.71 9.91
C PHE A 61 0.43 1.95 8.95
N GLY A 62 -0.05 0.90 8.34
CA GLY A 62 -1.17 0.99 7.43
C GLY A 62 -1.57 -0.39 6.94
N GLY A 63 -2.17 -0.43 5.77
CA GLY A 63 -2.57 -1.69 5.15
C GLY A 63 -2.68 -1.59 3.66
N LEU A 64 -2.42 -2.71 3.00
CA LEU A 64 -2.75 -2.91 1.61
C LEU A 64 -4.08 -3.66 1.58
N THR A 65 -5.11 -2.99 1.08
CA THR A 65 -6.43 -3.61 0.91
C THR A 65 -6.57 -4.06 -0.53
N PHE A 66 -6.89 -5.32 -0.71
CA PHE A 66 -7.22 -5.83 -2.03
C PHE A 66 -8.71 -6.12 -2.12
N HIS A 67 -9.25 -5.87 -3.30
CA HIS A 67 -10.65 -6.14 -3.62
C HIS A 67 -10.70 -7.12 -4.77
N LEU A 68 -11.49 -8.15 -4.63
CA LEU A 68 -11.65 -9.18 -5.64
C LEU A 68 -13.12 -9.31 -6.01
N LEU A 69 -13.37 -9.25 -7.30
CA LEU A 69 -14.67 -9.59 -7.87
C LEU A 69 -14.53 -10.97 -8.52
N TYR A 70 -15.38 -11.91 -8.14
CA TYR A 70 -15.27 -13.28 -8.63
C TYR A 70 -16.63 -13.92 -8.86
N VAL A 71 -16.61 -15.00 -9.65
CA VAL A 71 -17.77 -15.86 -9.84
C VAL A 71 -17.62 -17.04 -8.89
N SER A 72 -18.66 -17.29 -8.10
CA SER A 72 -18.64 -18.41 -7.15
C SER A 72 -18.59 -19.75 -7.87
N ASP A 73 -17.97 -20.72 -7.22
CA ASP A 73 -17.96 -22.10 -7.68
C ASP A 73 -19.26 -22.79 -7.29
N GLY A 74 -19.68 -23.77 -8.09
CA GLY A 74 -20.88 -24.56 -7.83
C GLY A 74 -21.98 -24.40 -8.87
N GLU A 75 -23.16 -24.94 -8.58
CA GLU A 75 -24.28 -24.97 -9.52
C GLU A 75 -24.91 -23.60 -9.74
N ARG A 76 -24.96 -22.79 -8.69
CA ARG A 76 -25.49 -21.41 -8.76
C ARG A 76 -24.35 -20.42 -8.77
N ARG A 77 -23.90 -20.08 -9.96
CA ARG A 77 -22.82 -19.12 -10.14
C ARG A 77 -23.33 -17.71 -9.89
N ARG A 78 -22.71 -17.04 -8.95
CA ARG A 78 -23.03 -15.65 -8.59
C ARG A 78 -21.77 -14.82 -8.63
N ILE A 79 -21.95 -13.53 -8.94
CA ILE A 79 -20.85 -12.57 -8.83
C ILE A 79 -20.76 -12.14 -7.36
N CYS A 80 -19.57 -12.30 -6.80
CA CYS A 80 -19.30 -12.04 -5.40
C CYS A 80 -18.13 -11.07 -5.26
N GLN A 81 -18.13 -10.35 -4.15
CA GLN A 81 -17.03 -9.46 -3.78
C GLN A 81 -16.34 -10.00 -2.54
N LEU A 82 -15.02 -9.85 -2.54
CA LEU A 82 -14.18 -10.22 -1.42
C LEU A 82 -13.13 -9.14 -1.22
N SER A 83 -12.94 -8.70 0.00
CA SER A 83 -11.89 -7.75 0.35
C SER A 83 -11.05 -8.31 1.48
N GLY A 84 -9.76 -8.09 1.40
CA GLY A 84 -8.83 -8.47 2.45
C GLY A 84 -7.80 -7.38 2.66
N GLU A 85 -7.17 -7.39 3.82
CA GLU A 85 -6.16 -6.41 4.17
C GLU A 85 -4.89 -7.11 4.62
N LEU A 86 -3.75 -6.64 4.10
CA LEU A 86 -2.43 -7.04 4.55
C LEU A 86 -1.80 -5.89 5.31
N PRO A 87 -1.34 -6.12 6.55
CA PRO A 87 -0.80 -5.03 7.37
C PRO A 87 0.53 -4.52 6.83
N ILE A 88 0.73 -3.22 6.97
CA ILE A 88 2.00 -2.55 6.66
C ILE A 88 2.58 -2.02 7.96
N ASP A 89 3.83 -2.39 8.24
CA ASP A 89 4.62 -1.89 9.35
C ASP A 89 6.06 -1.75 8.86
N GLU A 90 6.38 -0.56 8.37
CA GLU A 90 7.67 -0.29 7.75
C GLU A 90 8.37 0.88 8.41
N THR A 91 9.69 0.76 8.54
CA THR A 91 10.53 1.86 9.02
C THR A 91 11.30 2.43 7.85
N ILE A 92 11.15 3.75 7.66
CA ILE A 92 11.84 4.49 6.61
C ILE A 92 12.92 5.35 7.25
N HIS A 93 14.14 5.22 6.77
CA HIS A 93 15.25 6.04 7.26
C HIS A 93 15.32 7.33 6.43
N LEU A 94 15.25 8.46 7.13
CA LEU A 94 15.33 9.79 6.52
C LEU A 94 16.37 10.60 7.27
N ASP A 95 17.47 10.90 6.60
CA ASP A 95 18.57 11.65 7.20
C ASP A 95 18.12 13.04 7.64
N GLY A 96 18.44 13.40 8.87
CA GLY A 96 18.12 14.69 9.42
C GLY A 96 16.70 14.85 9.94
N LEU A 97 15.90 13.78 9.95
CA LEU A 97 14.54 13.81 10.46
C LEU A 97 14.54 14.02 11.98
N THR A 98 13.74 14.97 12.44
CA THR A 98 13.51 15.24 13.87
C THR A 98 12.02 15.21 14.16
N GLY A 99 11.65 15.11 15.44
CA GLY A 99 10.24 14.98 15.85
C GLY A 99 9.35 16.16 15.48
N GLY A 100 9.93 17.32 15.18
CA GLY A 100 9.16 18.50 14.76
C GLY A 100 8.96 18.63 13.25
N ASP A 101 9.54 17.74 12.48
CA ASP A 101 9.44 17.78 11.02
C ASP A 101 8.13 17.16 10.53
N LYS A 102 7.71 17.63 9.36
CA LYS A 102 6.57 17.05 8.66
C LYS A 102 7.07 16.05 7.63
N VAL A 103 6.59 14.82 7.73
CA VAL A 103 6.92 13.76 6.77
C VAL A 103 5.74 13.57 5.83
N CYS A 104 6.02 13.60 4.54
CA CYS A 104 5.05 13.30 3.49
C CYS A 104 5.36 11.93 2.89
N ILE A 105 4.33 11.13 2.68
CA ILE A 105 4.48 9.78 2.15
C ILE A 105 3.48 9.57 1.04
N THR A 106 3.96 9.06 -0.08
CA THR A 106 3.09 8.60 -1.18
C THR A 106 3.35 7.13 -1.44
N TRP A 107 2.33 6.47 -1.96
CA TRP A 107 2.32 5.03 -2.19
C TRP A 107 1.84 4.75 -3.59
N GLU A 108 2.43 3.75 -4.21
CA GLU A 108 1.99 3.28 -5.51
C GLU A 108 1.98 1.75 -5.49
N VAL A 109 0.84 1.16 -5.81
CA VAL A 109 0.75 -0.28 -6.01
C VAL A 109 1.19 -0.56 -7.44
N GLU A 110 2.42 -1.04 -7.60
CA GLU A 110 2.98 -1.28 -8.93
C GLU A 110 2.51 -2.59 -9.52
N ASP A 111 2.30 -3.58 -8.67
CA ASP A 111 1.84 -4.89 -9.11
C ASP A 111 0.99 -5.51 -8.01
N LEU A 112 -0.10 -6.12 -8.43
CA LEU A 112 -0.96 -6.91 -7.55
C LEU A 112 -1.37 -8.15 -8.30
N ASN A 113 -0.96 -9.29 -7.78
CA ASN A 113 -1.29 -10.59 -8.36
C ASN A 113 -2.03 -11.43 -7.33
N LEU A 114 -3.24 -11.84 -7.67
CA LEU A 114 -4.03 -12.75 -6.88
C LEU A 114 -4.09 -14.09 -7.61
N GLN A 115 -3.66 -15.14 -6.95
CA GLN A 115 -3.62 -16.48 -7.50
C GLN A 115 -4.50 -17.41 -6.67
N LEU A 116 -5.34 -18.18 -7.34
CA LEU A 116 -6.19 -19.14 -6.66
C LEU A 116 -5.37 -20.40 -6.33
N ILE A 117 -5.13 -20.63 -5.04
CA ILE A 117 -4.44 -21.84 -4.57
C ILE A 117 -5.45 -23.00 -4.53
N ASN A 118 -6.63 -22.73 -3.98
CA ASN A 118 -7.80 -23.61 -4.05
C ASN A 118 -9.04 -22.73 -3.88
N SER A 119 -10.22 -23.32 -3.91
CA SER A 119 -11.47 -22.54 -3.88
C SER A 119 -11.66 -21.72 -2.60
N ARG A 120 -10.88 -22.01 -1.55
CA ARG A 120 -10.96 -21.31 -0.25
C ARG A 120 -9.68 -20.57 0.12
N LYS A 121 -8.67 -20.55 -0.75
CA LYS A 121 -7.38 -19.95 -0.40
C LYS A 121 -6.76 -19.23 -1.59
N LEU A 122 -6.37 -17.99 -1.37
CA LEU A 122 -5.74 -17.12 -2.36
C LEU A 122 -4.28 -16.88 -2.00
N GLY A 123 -3.41 -16.86 -2.99
CA GLY A 123 -2.08 -16.31 -2.85
C GLY A 123 -2.12 -14.84 -3.27
N VAL A 124 -1.63 -13.96 -2.41
CA VAL A 124 -1.60 -12.53 -2.66
C VAL A 124 -0.16 -12.09 -2.80
N ARG A 125 0.22 -11.61 -3.97
CA ARG A 125 1.54 -11.05 -4.23
C ARG A 125 1.38 -9.62 -4.69
N ALA A 126 2.11 -8.72 -4.07
CA ALA A 126 2.04 -7.32 -4.43
C ALA A 126 3.39 -6.64 -4.25
N ILE A 127 3.62 -5.62 -5.06
CA ILE A 127 4.77 -4.72 -4.93
C ILE A 127 4.21 -3.33 -4.75
N VAL A 128 4.57 -2.70 -3.63
CA VAL A 128 4.17 -1.34 -3.31
C VAL A 128 5.43 -0.51 -3.18
N THR A 129 5.50 0.57 -3.95
CA THR A 129 6.58 1.55 -3.84
C THR A 129 6.12 2.66 -2.91
N GLN A 130 6.93 2.97 -1.92
CA GLN A 130 6.70 4.09 -1.04
C GLN A 130 7.76 5.15 -1.25
N HIS A 131 7.32 6.40 -1.28
CA HIS A 131 8.18 7.56 -1.42
C HIS A 131 7.90 8.48 -0.23
N ALA A 132 8.91 8.73 0.57
CA ALA A 132 8.79 9.56 1.75
C ALA A 132 9.79 10.71 1.67
N TRP A 133 9.39 11.88 2.16
CA TRP A 133 10.30 13.03 2.23
C TRP A 133 9.94 13.91 3.41
N ILE A 134 10.94 14.66 3.84
CA ILE A 134 10.76 15.69 4.87
C ILE A 134 10.45 16.99 4.15
N GLU A 135 9.30 17.58 4.48
CA GLU A 135 8.91 18.86 3.92
C GLU A 135 9.51 19.97 4.74
N GLU A 136 10.32 20.81 4.10
CA GLU A 136 10.84 22.00 4.78
C GLU A 136 9.71 23.02 4.92
N GLN A 137 9.51 23.46 6.15
CA GLN A 137 8.70 24.65 6.39
C GLN A 137 9.53 25.85 5.98
N SER A 138 9.38 26.27 4.75
CA SER A 138 9.98 27.53 4.36
C SER A 138 9.11 28.65 4.90
N ASP A 139 9.65 29.41 5.83
CA ASP A 139 9.08 30.70 6.19
C ASP A 139 9.30 31.64 5.03
N LEU A 140 8.47 31.50 4.02
CA LEU A 140 8.39 32.48 2.97
C LEU A 140 7.53 33.63 3.46
N ASP A 141 8.19 34.56 4.08
CA ASP A 141 7.56 35.85 4.39
C ASP A 141 7.44 36.69 3.12
#